data_a4128eac1f26a4d0690950ffebdf32c2
#
_entry.id   a4128eac1f26a4d0690950ffebdf32c2
#
_cell.length_a   1.000
_cell.length_b   1.000
_cell.length_c   1.000
_cell.angle_alpha   90.00
_cell.angle_beta   90.00
_cell.angle_gamma   90.00
#
_symmetry.space_group_name_H-M   'P 1'
#
loop_
_entity.id
_entity.type
_entity.pdbx_description
1 polymer ?
#
loop_
_entity_poly.entity_id
_entity_poly.type
_entity_poly.pdbx_seq_one_letter_code
_entity_poly.pdbx_strand_id
1 'polypeptide(L)' 'KGSNKVNPVAMILSGMLMLKYIGEDKAAEILEKAVSEVIAEGKQVTYDLKPDPKDPTAVGTKEMASAIIQKIQGHP' A
#
# COMPACT_ATOMS: atom_id res chain seq x y z
N LYS A 1 -0.01 -18.85 2.07
CA LYS A 1 -1.40 -18.64 1.73
C LYS A 1 -2.22 -18.48 3.01
N GLY A 2 -3.05 -17.46 3.05
CA GLY A 2 -3.79 -17.13 4.25
C GLY A 2 -2.95 -16.44 5.30
N SER A 3 -1.68 -16.20 5.03
CA SER A 3 -0.79 -15.48 5.93
C SER A 3 -0.99 -13.97 5.78
N ASN A 4 -1.09 -13.27 6.92
CA ASN A 4 -1.24 -11.80 6.94
C ASN A 4 0.13 -11.14 6.86
N LYS A 5 1.00 -11.60 5.95
CA LYS A 5 2.36 -11.08 5.82
C LYS A 5 2.68 -10.56 4.44
N VAL A 6 1.87 -10.90 3.44
CA VAL A 6 2.15 -10.54 2.06
C VAL A 6 1.97 -9.04 1.85
N ASN A 7 2.93 -8.44 1.16
CA ASN A 7 2.86 -7.04 0.76
C ASN A 7 1.72 -6.86 -0.24
N PRO A 8 0.73 -6.00 0.04
CA PRO A 8 -0.43 -5.84 -0.84
C PRO A 8 -0.17 -4.94 -2.04
N VAL A 9 1.02 -4.35 -2.16
CA VAL A 9 1.29 -3.32 -3.17
C VAL A 9 1.10 -3.83 -4.59
N ALA A 10 1.53 -5.07 -4.87
CA ALA A 10 1.40 -5.63 -6.23
C ALA A 10 -0.08 -5.68 -6.66
N MET A 11 -0.96 -6.12 -5.78
CA MET A 11 -2.39 -6.17 -6.09
C MET A 11 -2.97 -4.78 -6.24
N ILE A 12 -2.54 -3.84 -5.39
CA ILE A 12 -2.99 -2.46 -5.44
C ILE A 12 -2.54 -1.81 -6.75
N LEU A 13 -1.31 -2.07 -7.18
CA LEU A 13 -0.82 -1.53 -8.45
C LEU A 13 -1.59 -2.08 -9.63
N SER A 14 -2.00 -3.35 -9.58
CA SER A 14 -2.87 -3.92 -10.62
C SER A 14 -4.20 -3.19 -10.67
N GLY A 15 -4.78 -2.91 -9.51
CA GLY A 15 -6.02 -2.13 -9.43
C GLY A 15 -5.85 -0.72 -9.99
N MET A 16 -4.70 -0.10 -9.71
CA MET A 16 -4.38 1.22 -10.23
C MET A 16 -4.34 1.23 -11.75
N LEU A 17 -3.71 0.20 -12.34
CA LEU A 17 -3.65 0.10 -13.79
C LEU A 17 -5.04 -0.08 -14.39
N MET A 18 -5.92 -0.83 -13.74
CA MET A 18 -7.31 -0.96 -14.18
C MET A 18 -8.02 0.37 -14.15
N LEU A 19 -7.82 1.16 -13.10
CA LEU A 19 -8.41 2.49 -13.00
C LEU A 19 -7.98 3.38 -14.15
N LYS A 20 -6.68 3.35 -14.49
CA LYS A 20 -6.16 4.12 -15.61
C LYS A 20 -6.79 3.65 -16.93
N TYR A 21 -6.93 2.34 -17.08
CA TYR A 21 -7.47 1.75 -18.30
C TYR A 21 -8.91 2.22 -18.57
N ILE A 22 -9.72 2.34 -17.51
CA ILE A 22 -11.11 2.77 -17.67
C ILE A 22 -11.29 4.29 -17.58
N GLY A 23 -10.18 5.04 -17.53
CA GLY A 23 -10.23 6.49 -17.55
C GLY A 23 -10.35 7.17 -16.20
N GLU A 24 -10.20 6.44 -15.11
CA GLU A 24 -10.26 7.00 -13.75
C GLU A 24 -8.87 7.44 -13.29
N ASP A 25 -8.28 8.36 -14.05
CA ASP A 25 -6.89 8.78 -13.81
C ASP A 25 -6.69 9.45 -12.45
N LYS A 26 -7.65 10.25 -12.02
CA LYS A 26 -7.53 10.95 -10.75
C LYS A 26 -7.54 9.98 -9.58
N ALA A 27 -8.40 8.97 -9.62
CA ALA A 27 -8.43 7.94 -8.60
C ALA A 27 -7.13 7.16 -8.57
N ALA A 28 -6.56 6.86 -9.75
CA ALA A 28 -5.29 6.17 -9.85
C ALA A 28 -4.16 7.00 -9.25
N GLU A 29 -4.14 8.31 -9.49
CA GLU A 29 -3.12 9.19 -8.94
C GLU A 29 -3.19 9.24 -7.40
N ILE A 30 -4.39 9.33 -6.85
CA ILE A 30 -4.58 9.36 -5.41
C ILE A 30 -4.07 8.06 -4.79
N LEU A 31 -4.39 6.94 -5.40
CA LEU A 31 -3.94 5.64 -4.91
C LEU A 31 -2.42 5.51 -4.99
N GLU A 32 -1.83 5.92 -6.10
CA GLU A 32 -0.38 5.87 -6.27
C GLU A 32 0.33 6.71 -5.21
N LYS A 33 -0.18 7.91 -4.96
CA LYS A 33 0.40 8.80 -3.98
C LYS A 33 0.29 8.22 -2.58
N ALA A 34 -0.85 7.63 -2.24
CA ALA A 34 -1.06 7.02 -0.93
C ALA A 34 -0.07 5.87 -0.70
N VAL A 35 0.11 5.00 -1.70
CA VAL A 35 1.06 3.89 -1.61
C VAL A 35 2.47 4.42 -1.42
N SER A 36 2.86 5.43 -2.21
CA SER A 36 4.20 6.01 -2.12
C SER A 36 4.46 6.60 -0.74
N GLU A 37 3.48 7.26 -0.15
CA GLU A 37 3.64 7.86 1.17
C GLU A 37 3.82 6.80 2.24
N VAL A 38 3.05 5.72 2.20
CA VAL A 38 3.17 4.65 3.18
C VAL A 38 4.54 3.99 3.09
N ILE A 39 5.02 3.74 1.87
CA ILE A 39 6.33 3.13 1.67
C ILE A 39 7.45 4.07 2.13
N ALA A 40 7.33 5.36 1.80
CA ALA A 40 8.34 6.35 2.17
C ALA A 40 8.46 6.50 3.68
N GLU A 41 7.34 6.44 4.41
CA GLU A 41 7.37 6.51 5.86
C GLU A 41 8.03 5.28 6.46
N GLY A 42 7.85 4.10 5.84
CA GLY A 42 8.49 2.87 6.27
C GLY A 42 8.02 2.32 7.61
N LYS A 43 6.90 2.83 8.13
CA LYS A 43 6.40 2.43 9.46
C LYS A 43 5.34 1.35 9.37
N GLN A 44 4.33 1.55 8.53
CA GLN A 44 3.21 0.64 8.38
C GLN A 44 3.41 -0.21 7.12
N VAL A 45 4.52 -0.92 7.08
CA VAL A 45 4.87 -1.72 5.90
C VAL A 45 5.16 -3.16 6.30
N THR A 46 4.98 -4.07 5.35
CA THR A 46 5.26 -5.48 5.54
C THR A 46 6.76 -5.74 5.62
N TYR A 47 7.13 -6.94 6.07
CA TYR A 47 8.52 -7.26 6.41
C TYR A 47 9.50 -7.07 5.24
N ASP A 48 9.03 -7.31 4.02
CA ASP A 48 9.87 -7.23 2.82
C ASP A 48 10.30 -5.79 2.50
N LEU A 49 9.61 -4.79 3.06
CA LEU A 49 9.94 -3.39 2.87
C LEU A 49 10.73 -2.80 4.03
N LYS A 50 11.04 -3.62 5.05
CA LYS A 50 11.90 -3.20 6.15
C LYS A 50 13.36 -3.49 5.80
N PRO A 51 14.32 -2.68 6.28
CA PRO A 51 15.75 -2.97 6.07
C PRO A 51 16.14 -4.34 6.63
N ASP A 52 15.53 -4.74 7.74
CA ASP A 52 15.73 -6.05 8.35
C ASP A 52 14.42 -6.82 8.25
N PRO A 53 14.39 -7.96 7.51
CA PRO A 53 13.16 -8.74 7.37
C PRO A 53 12.60 -9.27 8.69
N LYS A 54 13.42 -9.28 9.73
CA LYS A 54 13.01 -9.74 11.06
C LYS A 54 12.60 -8.60 11.98
N ASP A 55 12.50 -7.38 11.44
CA ASP A 55 12.11 -6.21 12.23
C ASP A 55 10.73 -6.45 12.85
N PRO A 56 10.63 -6.43 14.19
CA PRO A 56 9.36 -6.71 14.86
C PRO A 56 8.32 -5.61 14.64
N THR A 57 8.72 -4.45 14.11
CA THR A 57 7.78 -3.38 13.81
C THR A 57 7.11 -3.53 12.45
N ALA A 58 7.50 -4.55 11.67
CA ALA A 58 6.82 -4.84 10.41
C ALA A 58 5.36 -5.21 10.69
N VAL A 59 4.46 -4.73 9.83
CA VAL A 59 3.02 -5.00 10.00
C VAL A 59 2.55 -6.04 9.00
N GLY A 60 1.32 -6.52 9.20
CA GLY A 60 0.74 -7.51 8.29
C GLY A 60 0.08 -6.85 7.08
N THR A 61 -0.43 -7.70 6.20
CA THR A 61 -1.08 -7.28 4.96
C THR A 61 -2.25 -6.32 5.23
N LYS A 62 -3.10 -6.67 6.20
CA LYS A 62 -4.28 -5.85 6.52
C LYS A 62 -3.87 -4.49 7.06
N GLU A 63 -2.86 -4.47 7.92
CA GLU A 63 -2.40 -3.24 8.54
C GLU A 63 -1.80 -2.29 7.51
N MET A 64 -1.02 -2.82 6.57
CA MET A 64 -0.46 -1.99 5.51
C MET A 64 -1.56 -1.46 4.60
N ALA A 65 -2.52 -2.30 4.25
CA ALA A 65 -3.65 -1.88 3.43
C ALA A 65 -4.46 -0.79 4.13
N SER A 66 -4.69 -0.94 5.44
CA SER A 66 -5.40 0.08 6.22
C SER A 66 -4.66 1.40 6.23
N ALA A 67 -3.33 1.37 6.34
CA ALA A 67 -2.53 2.59 6.32
C ALA A 67 -2.67 3.31 4.98
N ILE A 68 -2.69 2.56 3.88
CA ILE A 68 -2.88 3.13 2.55
C ILE A 68 -4.27 3.76 2.44
N ILE A 69 -5.30 3.08 2.94
CA ILE A 69 -6.66 3.60 2.93
C ILE A 69 -6.75 4.91 3.72
N GLN A 70 -6.08 4.98 4.87
CA GLN A 70 -6.08 6.20 5.67
C GLN A 70 -5.44 7.37 4.91
N LYS A 71 -4.38 7.11 4.15
CA LYS A 71 -3.77 8.16 3.33
C LYS A 71 -4.74 8.64 2.24
N ILE A 72 -5.49 7.72 1.64
CA ILE A 72 -6.48 8.09 0.64
C ILE A 72 -7.56 8.99 1.24
N GLN A 73 -8.04 8.63 2.43
CA GLN A 73 -9.09 9.40 3.11
C GLN A 73 -8.61 10.78 3.53
N GLY A 74 -7.31 10.96 3.71
CA GLY A 74 -6.73 12.26 4.05
C GLY A 74 -6.56 13.20 2.87
N HIS A 75 -6.84 12.73 1.65
CA HIS A 75 -6.74 13.58 0.46
C HIS A 75 -8.09 14.25 0.15
N PRO A 76 -8.09 15.54 -0.16
CA PRO A 76 -9.33 16.26 -0.50
C PRO A 76 -9.95 15.77 -1.79
#